data_327238679d06cd3976c471370b5ae482
#
_entry.id   327238679d06cd3976c471370b5ae482
#
_cell.length_a   1.000
_cell.length_b   1.000
_cell.length_c   1.000
_cell.angle_alpha   90.00
_cell.angle_beta   90.00
_cell.angle_gamma   90.00
#
_symmetry.space_group_name_H-M   'P 1'
#
loop_
_entity.id
_entity.type
_entity.pdbx_description
1 polymer ?
#
loop_
_entity_poly.entity_id
_entity_poly.type
_entity_poly.pdbx_seq_one_letter_code
_entity_poly.pdbx_strand_id
1 'polypeptide(L)'
;DEVNANLADILHEVEKKALISLDGAVDYSLQSKIVNGKLYVDQGIIAGCAGGGFENICAAADIIKGRNIGADEFTFSVYPASTPIYMELVKNGAIADLMEAGTVVKTAFCGPCFGAGDTPANNAFSIRHTTRNFPNREGSKLQNGQISSVALMDARSIAATAANKGFLTPATAMDVEYKGQKYHFDQNIYANRVFDSKGVADPSVEIKFGPNIKDWPEMSALPQNLVLKVVSEIHDPVTTTDELIPSGETSSYRSNPLGLAEFTLSRKDP
;
A
#
# COMPACT_ATOMS: atom_id res chain seq x y z
N ASP A 1 4.43 -17.12 13.52
CA ASP A 1 4.94 -18.14 14.46
C ASP A 1 6.38 -18.50 14.14
N GLU A 2 6.71 -18.88 12.90
CA GLU A 2 8.06 -19.27 12.48
C GLU A 2 9.09 -18.16 12.70
N VAL A 3 8.77 -16.93 12.37
CA VAL A 3 9.66 -15.77 12.57
C VAL A 3 9.99 -15.61 14.06
N ASN A 4 9.00 -15.67 14.94
CA ASN A 4 9.23 -15.53 16.37
C ASN A 4 10.02 -16.71 16.97
N ALA A 5 9.85 -17.93 16.43
CA ALA A 5 10.56 -19.11 16.88
C ALA A 5 12.06 -19.11 16.46
N ASN A 6 12.39 -18.46 15.33
CA ASN A 6 13.73 -18.45 14.74
C ASN A 6 14.21 -17.01 14.49
N LEU A 7 13.84 -16.08 15.37
CA LEU A 7 13.95 -14.65 15.14
C LEU A 7 15.36 -14.19 14.76
N ALA A 8 16.36 -14.57 15.57
CA ALA A 8 17.74 -14.10 15.37
C ALA A 8 18.31 -14.59 14.03
N ASP A 9 18.09 -15.85 13.70
CA ASP A 9 18.61 -16.47 12.47
C ASP A 9 17.95 -15.89 11.22
N ILE A 10 16.61 -15.74 11.25
CA ILE A 10 15.86 -15.16 10.12
C ILE A 10 16.26 -13.71 9.88
N LEU A 11 16.33 -12.88 10.93
CA LEU A 11 16.72 -11.48 10.78
C LEU A 11 18.16 -11.33 10.33
N HIS A 12 19.07 -12.20 10.82
CA HIS A 12 20.47 -12.21 10.38
C HIS A 12 20.58 -12.51 8.87
N GLU A 13 19.89 -13.54 8.39
CA GLU A 13 19.91 -13.89 6.97
C GLU A 13 19.27 -12.82 6.07
N VAL A 14 18.19 -12.20 6.51
CA VAL A 14 17.55 -11.09 5.77
C VAL A 14 18.46 -9.87 5.73
N GLU A 15 19.04 -9.49 6.87
CA GLU A 15 19.96 -8.35 6.97
C GLU A 15 21.19 -8.55 6.10
N LYS A 16 21.80 -9.74 6.13
CA LYS A 16 22.95 -10.09 5.29
C LYS A 16 22.65 -9.93 3.79
N LYS A 17 21.48 -10.40 3.33
CA LYS A 17 21.05 -10.24 1.92
C LYS A 17 20.79 -8.77 1.58
N ALA A 18 20.18 -8.02 2.50
CA ALA A 18 19.93 -6.59 2.33
C ALA A 18 21.23 -5.79 2.21
N LEU A 19 22.21 -6.04 3.09
CA LEU A 19 23.51 -5.38 3.07
C LEU A 19 24.27 -5.61 1.74
N ILE A 20 24.20 -6.83 1.20
CA ILE A 20 24.76 -7.12 -0.13
C ILE A 20 24.08 -6.28 -1.22
N SER A 21 22.76 -6.19 -1.18
CA SER A 21 21.98 -5.42 -2.17
C SER A 21 22.17 -3.91 -2.04
N LEU A 22 22.45 -3.41 -0.82
CA LEU A 22 22.65 -1.99 -0.56
C LEU A 22 24.06 -1.51 -0.93
N ASP A 23 25.05 -2.41 -1.04
CA ASP A 23 26.44 -2.12 -1.44
C ASP A 23 27.05 -0.90 -0.74
N GLY A 24 26.78 -0.75 0.57
CA GLY A 24 27.28 0.37 1.37
C GLY A 24 26.60 1.72 1.15
N ALA A 25 25.49 1.77 0.41
CA ALA A 25 24.77 3.02 0.15
C ALA A 25 24.21 3.69 1.41
N VAL A 26 23.79 2.90 2.40
CA VAL A 26 23.28 3.36 3.70
C VAL A 26 23.61 2.34 4.79
N ASP A 27 23.68 2.81 6.03
CA ASP A 27 23.74 1.93 7.19
C ASP A 27 22.39 1.26 7.42
N TYR A 28 22.40 -0.05 7.64
CA TYR A 28 21.18 -0.83 7.83
C TYR A 28 21.36 -1.91 8.90
N SER A 29 20.43 -2.00 9.83
CA SER A 29 20.35 -3.09 10.78
C SER A 29 18.92 -3.46 11.14
N LEU A 30 18.48 -4.62 10.69
CA LEU A 30 17.18 -5.19 11.05
C LEU A 30 17.23 -5.86 12.43
N GLN A 31 18.39 -6.39 12.81
CA GLN A 31 18.60 -7.01 14.13
C GLN A 31 18.47 -5.98 15.28
N SER A 32 18.70 -4.69 14.99
CA SER A 32 18.45 -3.62 15.96
C SER A 32 16.99 -3.51 16.41
N LYS A 33 16.06 -4.13 15.68
CA LYS A 33 14.63 -4.21 16.03
C LYS A 33 14.29 -5.33 17.03
N ILE A 34 15.27 -6.11 17.45
CA ILE A 34 15.06 -7.12 18.52
C ILE A 34 15.15 -6.41 19.87
N VAL A 35 14.01 -6.30 20.54
CA VAL A 35 13.88 -5.69 21.88
C VAL A 35 13.44 -6.78 22.86
N ASN A 36 14.26 -7.05 23.88
CA ASN A 36 13.98 -8.08 24.89
C ASN A 36 13.65 -9.46 24.28
N GLY A 37 14.37 -9.85 23.21
CA GLY A 37 14.17 -11.13 22.52
C GLY A 37 12.92 -11.21 21.66
N LYS A 38 12.25 -10.08 21.40
CA LYS A 38 11.07 -9.98 20.52
C LYS A 38 11.31 -8.96 19.42
N LEU A 39 10.72 -9.19 18.25
CA LEU A 39 10.78 -8.23 17.15
C LEU A 39 9.80 -7.08 17.41
N TYR A 40 10.35 -5.88 17.49
CA TYR A 40 9.55 -4.65 17.55
C TYR A 40 9.32 -4.08 16.15
N VAL A 41 8.10 -3.71 15.89
CA VAL A 41 7.62 -3.10 14.65
C VAL A 41 7.28 -1.64 14.94
N ASP A 42 7.72 -0.73 14.09
CA ASP A 42 7.46 0.70 14.27
C ASP A 42 6.11 1.14 13.68
N GLN A 43 5.64 0.41 12.63
CA GLN A 43 4.43 0.81 11.92
C GLN A 43 3.64 -0.39 11.40
N GLY A 44 2.33 -0.39 11.62
CA GLY A 44 1.36 -1.29 11.01
C GLY A 44 0.44 -0.56 10.04
N ILE A 45 0.22 -1.11 8.83
CA ILE A 45 -0.67 -0.50 7.83
C ILE A 45 -1.59 -1.55 7.19
N ILE A 46 -2.88 -1.25 7.15
CA ILE A 46 -3.87 -1.98 6.36
C ILE A 46 -4.41 -1.02 5.31
N ALA A 47 -4.06 -1.22 4.03
CA ALA A 47 -4.37 -0.27 2.98
C ALA A 47 -4.49 -0.88 1.59
N GLY A 48 -4.94 -0.05 0.66
CA GLY A 48 -5.04 -0.39 -0.75
C GLY A 48 -6.16 -1.38 -1.06
N CYS A 49 -6.22 -1.80 -2.34
CA CYS A 49 -7.25 -2.74 -2.80
C CYS A 49 -7.10 -4.15 -2.21
N ALA A 50 -5.91 -4.53 -1.75
CA ALA A 50 -5.67 -5.81 -1.12
C ALA A 50 -6.03 -5.79 0.38
N GLY A 51 -5.45 -4.86 1.16
CA GLY A 51 -5.64 -4.81 2.61
C GLY A 51 -6.94 -4.13 3.04
N GLY A 52 -7.35 -3.07 2.36
CA GLY A 52 -8.48 -2.21 2.73
C GLY A 52 -9.87 -2.82 2.48
N GLY A 53 -9.97 -4.11 2.17
CA GLY A 53 -11.23 -4.82 2.00
C GLY A 53 -12.05 -4.87 3.29
N PHE A 54 -13.38 -4.93 3.14
CA PHE A 54 -14.33 -4.92 4.26
C PHE A 54 -14.03 -6.00 5.30
N GLU A 55 -13.86 -7.24 4.86
CA GLU A 55 -13.62 -8.39 5.75
C GLU A 55 -12.30 -8.28 6.52
N ASN A 56 -11.25 -7.77 5.86
CA ASN A 56 -9.94 -7.56 6.48
C ASN A 56 -10.03 -6.56 7.63
N ILE A 57 -10.72 -5.43 7.39
CA ILE A 57 -10.85 -4.38 8.40
C ILE A 57 -11.79 -4.80 9.52
N CYS A 58 -12.88 -5.51 9.23
CA CYS A 58 -13.75 -6.08 10.27
C CYS A 58 -12.97 -7.05 11.18
N ALA A 59 -12.18 -7.95 10.59
CA ALA A 59 -11.38 -8.88 11.37
C ALA A 59 -10.30 -8.17 12.21
N ALA A 60 -9.69 -7.11 11.69
CA ALA A 60 -8.76 -6.27 12.44
C ALA A 60 -9.46 -5.55 13.62
N ALA A 61 -10.66 -5.03 13.39
CA ALA A 61 -11.47 -4.40 14.43
C ALA A 61 -11.88 -5.39 15.54
N ASP A 62 -12.27 -6.63 15.16
CA ASP A 62 -12.61 -7.66 16.15
C ASP A 62 -11.40 -8.01 17.04
N ILE A 63 -10.17 -8.02 16.48
CA ILE A 63 -8.94 -8.25 17.25
C ILE A 63 -8.63 -7.10 18.19
N ILE A 64 -8.75 -5.84 17.71
CA ILE A 64 -8.32 -4.67 18.48
C ILE A 64 -9.36 -4.19 19.49
N LYS A 65 -10.61 -4.60 19.35
CA LYS A 65 -11.71 -4.19 20.21
C LYS A 65 -11.42 -4.36 21.69
N GLY A 66 -11.61 -3.28 22.46
CA GLY A 66 -11.33 -3.26 23.91
C GLY A 66 -9.85 -3.30 24.26
N ARG A 67 -8.95 -3.17 23.28
CA ARG A 67 -7.50 -3.07 23.45
C ARG A 67 -7.01 -1.68 23.04
N ASN A 68 -5.73 -1.42 23.16
CA ASN A 68 -5.09 -0.21 22.67
C ASN A 68 -3.72 -0.53 22.07
N ILE A 69 -3.28 0.34 21.17
CA ILE A 69 -2.01 0.21 20.47
C ILE A 69 -0.79 0.69 21.28
N GLY A 70 -1.01 1.21 22.49
CA GLY A 70 0.01 1.86 23.30
C GLY A 70 0.12 3.37 23.00
N ALA A 71 0.99 4.03 23.75
CA ALA A 71 1.30 5.45 23.60
C ALA A 71 2.78 5.68 23.23
N ASP A 72 3.47 4.63 22.82
CA ASP A 72 4.87 4.65 22.41
C ASP A 72 5.02 5.00 20.90
N GLU A 73 6.13 4.66 20.31
CA GLU A 73 6.46 5.02 18.91
C GLU A 73 5.68 4.23 17.86
N PHE A 74 5.07 3.09 18.22
CA PHE A 74 4.28 2.28 17.28
C PHE A 74 3.07 3.05 16.74
N THR A 75 2.89 3.01 15.43
CA THR A 75 1.74 3.61 14.76
C THR A 75 0.93 2.58 14.00
N PHE A 76 -0.40 2.74 13.97
CA PHE A 76 -1.29 1.88 13.21
C PHE A 76 -2.27 2.70 12.36
N SER A 77 -2.23 2.50 11.05
CA SER A 77 -3.10 3.20 10.09
C SER A 77 -3.93 2.24 9.26
N VAL A 78 -5.21 2.60 9.06
CA VAL A 78 -6.17 1.82 8.28
C VAL A 78 -6.80 2.69 7.20
N TYR A 79 -6.80 2.19 5.95
CA TYR A 79 -7.37 2.83 4.77
C TYR A 79 -8.39 1.89 4.14
N PRO A 80 -9.70 2.09 4.31
CA PRO A 80 -10.71 1.34 3.57
C PRO A 80 -10.52 1.48 2.06
N ALA A 81 -10.76 0.41 1.30
CA ALA A 81 -10.49 0.40 -0.14
C ALA A 81 -11.44 1.31 -0.96
N SER A 82 -12.58 1.70 -0.39
CA SER A 82 -13.54 2.59 -1.05
C SER A 82 -14.45 3.30 -0.04
N THR A 83 -15.12 4.36 -0.49
CA THR A 83 -16.11 5.07 0.34
C THR A 83 -17.29 4.18 0.75
N PRO A 84 -17.86 3.31 -0.11
CA PRO A 84 -18.91 2.37 0.32
C PRO A 84 -18.45 1.42 1.41
N ILE A 85 -17.24 0.87 1.31
CA ILE A 85 -16.65 0.03 2.36
C ILE A 85 -16.50 0.83 3.67
N TYR A 86 -15.97 2.05 3.57
CA TYR A 86 -15.81 2.91 4.75
C TYR A 86 -17.15 3.17 5.44
N MET A 87 -18.19 3.46 4.67
CA MET A 87 -19.53 3.72 5.24
C MET A 87 -20.09 2.47 5.94
N GLU A 88 -19.95 1.28 5.37
CA GLU A 88 -20.40 0.05 6.03
C GLU A 88 -19.60 -0.24 7.31
N LEU A 89 -18.31 0.05 7.34
CA LEU A 89 -17.47 -0.07 8.54
C LEU A 89 -17.85 0.97 9.62
N VAL A 90 -18.36 2.15 9.23
CA VAL A 90 -18.94 3.12 10.17
C VAL A 90 -20.25 2.59 10.74
N LYS A 91 -21.15 2.10 9.87
CA LYS A 91 -22.48 1.59 10.29
C LYS A 91 -22.38 0.38 11.23
N ASN A 92 -21.41 -0.52 11.02
CA ASN A 92 -21.24 -1.71 11.84
C ASN A 92 -20.40 -1.50 13.11
N GLY A 93 -19.83 -0.30 13.31
CA GLY A 93 -19.05 0.08 14.48
C GLY A 93 -17.55 -0.28 14.40
N ALA A 94 -17.08 -0.94 13.35
CA ALA A 94 -15.66 -1.32 13.24
C ALA A 94 -14.72 -0.10 13.26
N ILE A 95 -15.13 1.02 12.65
CA ILE A 95 -14.35 2.27 12.70
C ILE A 95 -14.24 2.81 14.13
N ALA A 96 -15.32 2.75 14.91
CA ALA A 96 -15.29 3.18 16.31
C ALA A 96 -14.35 2.31 17.14
N ASP A 97 -14.46 0.97 17.03
CA ASP A 97 -13.58 0.03 17.74
C ASP A 97 -12.09 0.29 17.41
N LEU A 98 -11.75 0.58 16.12
CA LEU A 98 -10.40 0.92 15.69
C LEU A 98 -9.91 2.25 16.27
N MET A 99 -10.73 3.30 16.20
CA MET A 99 -10.36 4.64 16.68
C MET A 99 -10.20 4.66 18.21
N GLU A 100 -11.06 3.97 18.96
CA GLU A 100 -10.96 3.84 20.41
C GLU A 100 -9.64 3.16 20.83
N ALA A 101 -9.14 2.25 20.01
CA ALA A 101 -7.84 1.60 20.23
C ALA A 101 -6.63 2.50 19.92
N GLY A 102 -6.82 3.66 19.32
CA GLY A 102 -5.75 4.57 18.89
C GLY A 102 -5.33 4.43 17.44
N THR A 103 -6.05 3.64 16.62
CA THR A 103 -5.79 3.50 15.20
C THR A 103 -6.14 4.78 14.45
N VAL A 104 -5.27 5.19 13.51
CA VAL A 104 -5.56 6.30 12.60
C VAL A 104 -6.32 5.78 11.39
N VAL A 105 -7.63 6.05 11.33
CA VAL A 105 -8.47 5.67 10.19
C VAL A 105 -8.50 6.82 9.18
N LYS A 106 -8.17 6.51 7.93
CA LYS A 106 -8.10 7.46 6.83
C LYS A 106 -9.10 7.11 5.73
N THR A 107 -9.36 8.05 4.83
CA THR A 107 -10.21 7.81 3.65
C THR A 107 -9.53 6.89 2.65
N ALA A 108 -10.30 6.33 1.71
CA ALA A 108 -9.76 5.50 0.62
C ALA A 108 -8.69 6.24 -0.17
N PHE A 109 -7.46 5.75 -0.09
CA PHE A 109 -6.31 6.34 -0.76
C PHE A 109 -5.22 5.28 -0.98
N CYS A 110 -4.63 5.28 -2.16
CA CYS A 110 -3.58 4.32 -2.55
C CYS A 110 -2.18 4.68 -2.00
N GLY A 111 -2.07 5.79 -1.26
CA GLY A 111 -0.81 6.40 -0.82
C GLY A 111 0.22 5.44 -0.22
N PRO A 112 -0.11 4.63 0.79
CA PRO A 112 0.85 3.71 1.39
C PRO A 112 1.43 2.66 0.43
N CYS A 113 0.70 2.35 -0.66
CA CYS A 113 1.16 1.38 -1.64
C CYS A 113 2.26 1.91 -2.58
N PHE A 114 2.54 3.22 -2.57
CA PHE A 114 3.54 3.85 -3.44
C PHE A 114 4.31 5.01 -2.79
N GLY A 115 4.36 5.06 -1.47
CA GLY A 115 5.16 6.05 -0.74
C GLY A 115 4.61 7.47 -0.69
N ALA A 116 3.30 7.67 -0.96
CA ALA A 116 2.64 8.96 -0.89
C ALA A 116 1.82 9.18 0.39
N GLY A 117 1.89 8.27 1.34
CA GLY A 117 1.24 8.38 2.65
C GLY A 117 1.77 7.34 3.61
N ASP A 118 1.83 7.67 4.88
CA ASP A 118 2.40 6.83 5.94
C ASP A 118 3.78 6.26 5.57
N THR A 119 4.63 7.12 5.03
CA THR A 119 6.03 6.79 4.81
C THR A 119 6.69 6.50 6.15
N PRO A 120 7.36 5.35 6.33
CA PRO A 120 8.03 5.03 7.57
C PRO A 120 9.13 6.03 7.89
N ALA A 121 9.44 6.20 9.15
CA ALA A 121 10.63 6.94 9.55
C ALA A 121 11.90 6.25 9.03
N ASN A 122 13.01 6.98 8.99
CA ASN A 122 14.29 6.39 8.59
C ASN A 122 14.65 5.25 9.55
N ASN A 123 15.11 4.14 8.98
CA ASN A 123 15.42 2.90 9.70
C ASN A 123 14.24 2.24 10.44
N ALA A 124 12.99 2.63 10.15
CA ALA A 124 11.80 2.01 10.73
C ALA A 124 11.49 0.65 10.06
N PHE A 125 10.84 -0.22 10.81
CA PHE A 125 10.29 -1.48 10.32
C PHE A 125 8.75 -1.38 10.24
N SER A 126 8.20 -1.49 9.03
CA SER A 126 6.77 -1.41 8.75
C SER A 126 6.21 -2.76 8.30
N ILE A 127 5.11 -3.20 8.90
CA ILE A 127 4.34 -4.36 8.44
C ILE A 127 3.08 -3.89 7.73
N ARG A 128 2.79 -4.44 6.54
CA ARG A 128 1.75 -3.91 5.69
C ARG A 128 0.89 -4.99 5.04
N HIS A 129 -0.41 -4.78 5.04
CA HIS A 129 -1.30 -5.43 4.10
C HIS A 129 -1.62 -4.44 2.98
N THR A 130 -0.76 -4.44 1.98
CA THR A 130 -0.85 -3.60 0.78
C THR A 130 -0.65 -4.44 -0.48
N THR A 131 -0.81 -3.85 -1.64
CA THR A 131 -0.80 -4.61 -2.90
C THR A 131 0.60 -5.05 -3.32
N ARG A 132 1.65 -4.28 -2.96
CA ARG A 132 3.00 -4.44 -3.52
C ARG A 132 4.09 -4.12 -2.49
N ASN A 133 5.20 -4.83 -2.61
CA ASN A 133 6.40 -4.60 -1.82
C ASN A 133 7.63 -4.65 -2.74
N PHE A 134 8.03 -3.50 -3.28
CA PHE A 134 9.27 -3.33 -4.06
C PHE A 134 10.26 -2.50 -3.27
N PRO A 135 11.56 -2.61 -3.55
CA PRO A 135 12.56 -1.73 -2.94
C PRO A 135 12.15 -0.25 -3.08
N ASN A 136 12.23 0.47 -1.97
CA ASN A 136 11.91 1.91 -1.85
C ASN A 136 10.46 2.30 -2.20
N ARG A 137 9.57 1.34 -2.34
CA ARG A 137 8.15 1.59 -2.66
C ARG A 137 7.41 2.30 -1.52
N GLU A 138 7.86 2.15 -0.31
CA GLU A 138 7.32 2.79 0.89
C GLU A 138 7.66 4.28 0.99
N GLY A 139 8.56 4.78 0.13
CA GLY A 139 8.90 6.19 0.00
C GLY A 139 10.31 6.59 0.46
N SER A 140 11.12 5.65 0.98
CA SER A 140 12.52 5.95 1.31
C SER A 140 13.35 6.23 0.05
N LYS A 141 14.36 7.09 0.19
CA LYS A 141 15.26 7.51 -0.88
C LYS A 141 16.70 7.25 -0.50
N LEU A 142 17.29 6.19 -1.05
CA LEU A 142 18.67 5.77 -0.74
C LEU A 142 19.69 6.88 -1.02
N GLN A 143 19.52 7.64 -2.12
CA GLN A 143 20.38 8.77 -2.45
C GLN A 143 20.35 9.89 -1.40
N ASN A 144 19.35 9.92 -0.52
CA ASN A 144 19.24 10.85 0.59
C ASN A 144 19.63 10.22 1.93
N GLY A 145 20.26 9.04 1.93
CA GLY A 145 20.61 8.29 3.14
C GLY A 145 19.41 7.71 3.88
N GLN A 146 18.28 7.53 3.20
CA GLN A 146 17.04 7.01 3.80
C GLN A 146 16.87 5.52 3.49
N ILE A 147 16.47 4.77 4.49
CA ILE A 147 16.07 3.38 4.36
C ILE A 147 14.98 3.04 5.37
N SER A 148 14.10 2.12 4.99
CA SER A 148 13.16 1.48 5.90
C SER A 148 12.94 0.03 5.47
N SER A 149 12.51 -0.80 6.41
CA SER A 149 12.18 -2.20 6.15
C SER A 149 10.67 -2.35 6.03
N VAL A 150 10.22 -3.11 5.04
CA VAL A 150 8.81 -3.41 4.86
C VAL A 150 8.60 -4.91 4.69
N ALA A 151 7.69 -5.48 5.50
CA ALA A 151 7.20 -6.84 5.31
C ALA A 151 5.71 -6.84 4.98
N LEU A 152 5.30 -7.62 4.00
CA LEU A 152 3.89 -7.88 3.75
C LEU A 152 3.34 -8.87 4.78
N MET A 153 2.18 -8.57 5.33
CA MET A 153 1.53 -9.35 6.37
C MET A 153 0.01 -9.24 6.23
N ASP A 154 -0.73 -10.24 6.70
CA ASP A 154 -2.18 -10.17 6.73
C ASP A 154 -2.73 -9.17 7.76
N ALA A 155 -3.93 -8.65 7.52
CA ALA A 155 -4.54 -7.63 8.35
C ALA A 155 -4.76 -8.07 9.82
N ARG A 156 -5.03 -9.36 10.03
CA ARG A 156 -5.26 -9.91 11.38
C ARG A 156 -3.98 -9.90 12.20
N SER A 157 -2.86 -10.35 11.62
CA SER A 157 -1.56 -10.36 12.29
C SER A 157 -1.03 -8.94 12.51
N ILE A 158 -1.34 -7.98 11.61
CA ILE A 158 -1.04 -6.56 11.85
C ILE A 158 -1.83 -6.04 13.06
N ALA A 159 -3.15 -6.33 13.13
CA ALA A 159 -3.98 -5.92 14.26
C ALA A 159 -3.56 -6.59 15.59
N ALA A 160 -3.13 -7.87 15.54
CA ALA A 160 -2.59 -8.58 16.69
C ALA A 160 -1.27 -7.93 17.20
N THR A 161 -0.39 -7.54 16.27
CA THR A 161 0.84 -6.81 16.57
C THR A 161 0.51 -5.43 17.18
N ALA A 162 -0.49 -4.73 16.63
CA ALA A 162 -0.97 -3.47 17.17
C ALA A 162 -1.54 -3.62 18.60
N ALA A 163 -2.37 -4.64 18.84
CA ALA A 163 -2.90 -4.96 20.18
C ALA A 163 -1.79 -5.30 21.18
N ASN A 164 -0.65 -5.81 20.71
CA ASN A 164 0.55 -6.06 21.50
C ASN A 164 1.59 -4.93 21.41
N LYS A 165 1.13 -3.71 21.14
CA LYS A 165 1.93 -2.48 21.21
C LYS A 165 3.19 -2.49 20.34
N GLY A 166 3.11 -3.03 19.13
CA GLY A 166 4.20 -3.10 18.17
C GLY A 166 5.08 -4.35 18.26
N PHE A 167 4.91 -5.21 19.24
CA PHE A 167 5.62 -6.49 19.26
C PHE A 167 4.98 -7.49 18.31
N LEU A 168 5.75 -8.01 17.37
CA LEU A 168 5.27 -8.92 16.32
C LEU A 168 4.51 -10.11 16.92
N THR A 169 3.22 -10.19 16.59
CA THR A 169 2.30 -11.17 17.16
C THR A 169 1.45 -11.78 16.04
N PRO A 170 1.42 -13.10 15.89
CA PRO A 170 0.54 -13.77 14.95
C PRO A 170 -0.91 -13.68 15.39
N ALA A 171 -1.85 -13.61 14.45
CA ALA A 171 -3.29 -13.59 14.76
C ALA A 171 -3.75 -14.86 15.47
N THR A 172 -3.06 -15.98 15.25
CA THR A 172 -3.33 -17.27 15.91
C THR A 172 -3.03 -17.27 17.42
N ALA A 173 -2.26 -16.30 17.91
CA ALA A 173 -2.02 -16.12 19.34
C ALA A 173 -3.12 -15.32 20.05
N MET A 174 -4.10 -14.81 19.30
CA MET A 174 -5.21 -14.01 19.82
C MET A 174 -6.45 -14.88 20.01
N ASP A 175 -7.02 -14.86 21.22
CA ASP A 175 -8.34 -15.42 21.47
C ASP A 175 -9.41 -14.42 21.07
N VAL A 176 -9.95 -14.56 19.86
CA VAL A 176 -10.91 -13.64 19.25
C VAL A 176 -11.99 -14.40 18.50
N GLU A 177 -13.24 -14.08 18.82
CA GLU A 177 -14.38 -14.50 18.03
C GLU A 177 -14.63 -13.49 16.90
N TYR A 178 -14.43 -13.93 15.65
CA TYR A 178 -14.71 -13.11 14.46
C TYR A 178 -16.22 -13.09 14.17
N LYS A 179 -16.78 -11.89 14.10
CA LYS A 179 -18.24 -11.71 13.87
C LYS A 179 -18.71 -12.14 12.49
N GLY A 180 -17.78 -12.32 11.52
CA GLY A 180 -18.11 -12.79 10.18
C GLY A 180 -19.11 -11.89 9.43
N GLN A 181 -19.02 -10.59 9.59
CA GLN A 181 -19.93 -9.60 8.99
C GLN A 181 -19.83 -9.64 7.48
N LYS A 182 -20.98 -9.52 6.79
CA LYS A 182 -21.05 -9.47 5.33
C LYS A 182 -21.09 -8.04 4.83
N TYR A 183 -20.34 -7.78 3.77
CA TYR A 183 -20.36 -6.50 3.07
C TYR A 183 -21.69 -6.31 2.31
N HIS A 184 -22.26 -5.13 2.45
CA HIS A 184 -23.41 -4.69 1.67
C HIS A 184 -23.04 -3.42 0.89
N PHE A 185 -23.12 -3.48 -0.45
CA PHE A 185 -22.84 -2.35 -1.32
C PHE A 185 -24.03 -1.41 -1.38
N ASP A 186 -23.83 -0.15 -0.97
CA ASP A 186 -24.83 0.91 -1.08
C ASP A 186 -24.50 1.82 -2.29
N GLN A 187 -25.25 1.65 -3.37
CA GLN A 187 -25.08 2.41 -4.60
C GLN A 187 -25.33 3.91 -4.42
N ASN A 188 -26.16 4.32 -3.46
CA ASN A 188 -26.52 5.72 -3.24
C ASN A 188 -25.31 6.59 -2.90
N ILE A 189 -24.26 6.02 -2.33
CA ILE A 189 -23.02 6.73 -2.01
C ILE A 189 -22.38 7.32 -3.28
N TYR A 190 -22.40 6.59 -4.38
CA TYR A 190 -21.91 7.10 -5.67
C TYR A 190 -22.95 7.92 -6.39
N ALA A 191 -24.22 7.54 -6.36
CA ALA A 191 -25.31 8.28 -7.01
C ALA A 191 -25.40 9.74 -6.49
N ASN A 192 -25.04 9.97 -5.23
CA ASN A 192 -25.02 11.30 -4.61
C ASN A 192 -23.75 12.13 -4.91
N ARG A 193 -22.72 11.55 -5.54
CA ARG A 193 -21.41 12.19 -5.75
C ARG A 193 -20.99 12.29 -7.20
N VAL A 194 -21.41 11.36 -8.03
CA VAL A 194 -20.96 11.19 -9.40
C VAL A 194 -22.12 11.47 -10.33
N PHE A 195 -21.90 12.39 -11.27
CA PHE A 195 -22.87 12.61 -12.33
C PHE A 195 -22.98 11.34 -13.19
N ASP A 196 -24.19 10.84 -13.33
CA ASP A 196 -24.50 9.69 -14.16
C ASP A 196 -25.54 10.11 -15.23
N SER A 197 -25.12 10.19 -16.46
CA SER A 197 -25.99 10.51 -17.60
C SER A 197 -26.94 9.37 -17.97
N LYS A 198 -26.80 8.18 -17.35
CA LYS A 198 -27.57 6.96 -17.64
C LYS A 198 -27.58 6.59 -19.14
N GLY A 199 -26.46 6.82 -19.81
CA GLY A 199 -26.31 6.54 -21.23
C GLY A 199 -26.96 7.57 -22.16
N VAL A 200 -27.45 8.69 -21.64
CA VAL A 200 -27.97 9.78 -22.44
C VAL A 200 -26.85 10.78 -22.74
N ALA A 201 -26.44 10.85 -24.01
CA ALA A 201 -25.45 11.83 -24.44
C ALA A 201 -26.05 13.24 -24.43
N ASP A 202 -25.33 14.20 -23.89
CA ASP A 202 -25.66 15.62 -23.98
C ASP A 202 -24.54 16.36 -24.73
N PRO A 203 -24.71 16.64 -26.03
CA PRO A 203 -23.69 17.28 -26.84
C PRO A 203 -23.46 18.76 -26.48
N SER A 204 -24.31 19.37 -25.63
CA SER A 204 -24.13 20.73 -25.16
C SER A 204 -23.10 20.85 -24.01
N VAL A 205 -22.74 19.73 -23.39
CA VAL A 205 -21.76 19.72 -22.30
C VAL A 205 -20.36 19.91 -22.84
N GLU A 206 -19.73 21.01 -22.45
CA GLU A 206 -18.32 21.29 -22.78
C GLU A 206 -17.38 20.45 -21.93
N ILE A 207 -16.43 19.76 -22.56
CA ILE A 207 -15.34 19.07 -21.86
C ILE A 207 -14.26 20.08 -21.49
N LYS A 208 -14.02 20.24 -20.18
CA LYS A 208 -12.95 21.11 -19.65
C LYS A 208 -11.83 20.27 -19.08
N PHE A 209 -10.64 20.42 -19.64
CA PHE A 209 -9.45 19.72 -19.16
C PHE A 209 -8.86 20.43 -17.94
N GLY A 210 -8.45 19.64 -16.95
CA GLY A 210 -7.61 20.11 -15.86
C GLY A 210 -6.17 20.40 -16.33
N PRO A 211 -5.32 20.99 -15.48
CA PRO A 211 -3.99 21.49 -15.86
C PRO A 211 -3.05 20.42 -16.44
N ASN A 212 -3.16 19.18 -15.99
CA ASN A 212 -2.29 18.07 -16.43
C ASN A 212 -2.99 17.09 -17.39
N ILE A 213 -4.19 17.41 -17.84
CA ILE A 213 -4.93 16.61 -18.81
C ILE A 213 -4.62 17.15 -20.20
N LYS A 214 -4.14 16.28 -21.07
CA LYS A 214 -3.87 16.59 -22.48
C LYS A 214 -4.64 15.65 -23.37
N ASP A 215 -5.00 16.14 -24.53
CA ASP A 215 -5.60 15.32 -25.56
C ASP A 215 -4.63 14.31 -26.13
N TRP A 216 -5.15 13.28 -26.75
CA TRP A 216 -4.33 12.34 -27.52
C TRP A 216 -3.69 13.04 -28.70
N PRO A 217 -2.45 12.68 -29.08
CA PRO A 217 -1.87 13.18 -30.32
C PRO A 217 -2.66 12.68 -31.53
N GLU A 218 -2.56 13.39 -32.64
CA GLU A 218 -3.09 12.90 -33.91
C GLU A 218 -2.43 11.56 -34.26
N MET A 219 -3.24 10.56 -34.53
CA MET A 219 -2.79 9.22 -34.90
C MET A 219 -3.45 8.77 -36.17
N SER A 220 -2.69 8.12 -37.05
CA SER A 220 -3.24 7.46 -38.23
C SER A 220 -4.03 6.22 -37.83
N ALA A 221 -5.05 5.88 -38.64
CA ALA A 221 -5.74 4.60 -38.47
C ALA A 221 -4.77 3.41 -38.56
N LEU A 222 -5.02 2.39 -37.74
CA LEU A 222 -4.21 1.16 -37.82
C LEU A 222 -4.35 0.51 -39.20
N PRO A 223 -3.25 0.22 -39.90
CA PRO A 223 -3.28 -0.52 -41.15
C PRO A 223 -3.63 -1.99 -40.91
N GLN A 224 -3.98 -2.70 -41.99
CA GLN A 224 -4.27 -4.14 -41.92
C GLN A 224 -3.05 -4.97 -41.43
N ASN A 225 -1.83 -4.52 -41.75
CA ASN A 225 -0.60 -5.15 -41.32
C ASN A 225 0.30 -4.12 -40.63
N LEU A 226 0.92 -4.52 -39.52
CA LEU A 226 1.88 -3.71 -38.75
C LEU A 226 3.28 -4.27 -38.93
N VAL A 227 4.24 -3.42 -39.27
CA VAL A 227 5.67 -3.73 -39.22
C VAL A 227 6.23 -3.06 -37.97
N LEU A 228 6.71 -3.86 -37.01
CA LEU A 228 7.25 -3.40 -35.74
C LEU A 228 8.76 -3.64 -35.72
N LYS A 229 9.50 -2.66 -35.21
CA LYS A 229 10.91 -2.79 -34.88
C LYS A 229 11.01 -3.09 -33.39
N VAL A 230 11.72 -4.16 -33.01
CA VAL A 230 12.10 -4.41 -31.61
C VAL A 230 13.14 -3.36 -31.23
N VAL A 231 12.87 -2.57 -30.21
CA VAL A 231 13.75 -1.49 -29.73
C VAL A 231 14.30 -1.73 -28.33
N SER A 232 13.70 -2.66 -27.59
CA SER A 232 14.19 -3.11 -26.28
C SER A 232 13.85 -4.59 -26.08
N GLU A 233 14.75 -5.34 -25.47
CA GLU A 233 14.56 -6.75 -25.12
C GLU A 233 14.98 -6.98 -23.67
N ILE A 234 14.02 -7.39 -22.83
CA ILE A 234 14.22 -7.59 -21.40
C ILE A 234 14.28 -9.08 -21.10
N HIS A 235 15.43 -9.54 -20.56
CA HIS A 235 15.69 -10.95 -20.24
C HIS A 235 15.52 -11.27 -18.74
N ASP A 236 15.14 -10.31 -17.92
CA ASP A 236 14.93 -10.54 -16.50
C ASP A 236 13.77 -11.52 -16.25
N PRO A 237 13.90 -12.42 -15.27
CA PRO A 237 12.87 -13.40 -14.96
C PRO A 237 11.56 -12.75 -14.47
N VAL A 238 11.64 -11.54 -13.94
CA VAL A 238 10.50 -10.75 -13.48
C VAL A 238 10.67 -9.29 -13.89
N THR A 239 9.66 -8.74 -14.56
CA THR A 239 9.57 -7.32 -14.88
C THR A 239 8.29 -6.76 -14.28
N THR A 240 8.39 -5.66 -13.57
CA THR A 240 7.25 -5.01 -12.91
C THR A 240 6.72 -3.84 -13.75
N THR A 241 5.47 -3.47 -13.51
CA THR A 241 4.88 -2.27 -14.15
C THR A 241 5.63 -0.99 -13.77
N ASP A 242 6.26 -0.95 -12.60
CA ASP A 242 7.02 0.23 -12.14
C ASP A 242 8.37 0.37 -12.88
N GLU A 243 8.93 -0.73 -13.39
CA GLU A 243 10.10 -0.72 -14.28
C GLU A 243 9.73 -0.29 -15.69
N LEU A 244 8.53 -0.63 -16.14
CA LEU A 244 8.03 -0.21 -17.45
C LEU A 244 7.68 1.29 -17.46
N ILE A 245 6.94 1.74 -16.46
CA ILE A 245 6.56 3.15 -16.24
C ILE A 245 6.58 3.43 -14.75
N PRO A 246 7.53 4.22 -14.24
CA PRO A 246 7.69 4.47 -12.81
C PRO A 246 6.53 5.28 -12.25
N SER A 247 5.70 4.66 -11.42
CA SER A 247 4.42 5.23 -10.96
C SER A 247 4.55 6.45 -10.04
N GLY A 248 5.63 6.54 -9.27
CA GLY A 248 5.90 7.71 -8.42
C GLY A 248 6.18 8.97 -9.23
N GLU A 249 7.02 8.86 -10.25
CA GLU A 249 7.44 9.98 -11.11
C GLU A 249 6.33 10.40 -12.07
N THR A 250 5.52 9.45 -12.51
CA THR A 250 4.49 9.67 -13.53
C THR A 250 3.11 10.01 -12.97
N SER A 251 2.94 10.13 -11.66
CA SER A 251 1.64 10.37 -11.04
C SER A 251 0.90 11.60 -11.58
N SER A 252 1.63 12.66 -11.91
CA SER A 252 1.09 13.90 -12.49
C SER A 252 0.78 13.82 -14.00
N TYR A 253 1.25 12.78 -14.69
CA TYR A 253 1.12 12.64 -16.15
C TYR A 253 0.09 11.60 -16.59
N ARG A 254 -0.67 11.00 -15.66
CA ARG A 254 -1.58 9.89 -15.97
C ARG A 254 -2.66 10.20 -16.99
N SER A 255 -3.02 11.47 -17.16
CA SER A 255 -3.96 11.94 -18.17
C SER A 255 -3.27 12.80 -19.25
N ASN A 256 -1.97 12.60 -19.43
CA ASN A 256 -1.16 13.23 -20.46
C ASN A 256 -0.35 12.13 -21.18
N PRO A 257 -0.86 11.53 -22.26
CA PRO A 257 -0.24 10.38 -22.91
C PRO A 257 1.16 10.65 -23.45
N LEU A 258 1.42 11.85 -23.96
CA LEU A 258 2.77 12.22 -24.44
C LEU A 258 3.75 12.34 -23.28
N GLY A 259 3.39 13.09 -22.23
CA GLY A 259 4.24 13.22 -21.04
C GLY A 259 4.46 11.89 -20.32
N LEU A 260 3.46 11.00 -20.32
CA LEU A 260 3.60 9.66 -19.76
C LEU A 260 4.55 8.78 -20.59
N ALA A 261 4.49 8.89 -21.92
CA ALA A 261 5.29 8.08 -22.83
C ALA A 261 6.80 8.32 -22.69
N GLU A 262 7.22 9.53 -22.30
CA GLU A 262 8.63 9.86 -22.04
C GLU A 262 9.27 9.01 -20.93
N PHE A 263 8.44 8.45 -20.04
CA PHE A 263 8.92 7.59 -18.94
C PHE A 263 8.91 6.10 -19.28
N THR A 264 8.54 5.73 -20.51
CA THR A 264 8.53 4.32 -20.91
C THR A 264 9.94 3.75 -20.83
N LEU A 265 10.13 2.70 -20.00
CA LEU A 265 11.41 2.04 -19.74
C LEU A 265 12.51 2.96 -19.18
N SER A 266 12.21 4.19 -18.77
CA SER A 266 13.22 5.19 -18.39
C SER A 266 14.18 4.74 -17.27
N ARG A 267 13.82 3.73 -16.49
CA ARG A 267 14.66 3.13 -15.45
C ARG A 267 15.38 1.86 -15.88
N LYS A 268 14.95 1.26 -16.97
CA LYS A 268 15.39 -0.08 -17.38
C LYS A 268 16.27 -0.04 -18.63
N ASP A 269 15.85 0.72 -19.62
CA ASP A 269 16.47 0.87 -20.92
C ASP A 269 16.11 2.23 -21.53
N PRO A 270 16.73 3.33 -20.99
CA PRO A 270 16.42 4.72 -21.36
C PRO A 270 16.87 5.10 -22.78
#